data_49bc77d50348af52a157173f7466afef
#
_entry.id   49bc77d50348af52a157173f7466afef
#
_cell.length_a   1.000
_cell.length_b   1.000
_cell.length_c   1.000
_cell.angle_alpha   90.00
_cell.angle_beta   90.00
_cell.angle_gamma   90.00
#
_symmetry.space_group_name_H-M   'P 1'
#
loop_
_entity.id
_entity.type
_entity.pdbx_description
1 polymer ?
#
loop_
_entity_poly.entity_id
_entity_poly.type
_entity_poly.pdbx_seq_one_letter_code
_entity_poly.pdbx_strand_id
1 'polypeptide(L)'
;MITKHELDHLLRREAMHDSPVLSVYLHLERSQGLNALHSMQTTLKQMLNVIEQKLKQNDCHEFKADADRVLQVMADYKPRGQSVAIFCDDSENFCQMHDLHAPIRRQAWWEPAPHLRPLFEVIEEYERFGVILTDKTQARLFIVFLGEIEEWQEAFAEADVKQIKAPAKDRLRSQLNMQRKAEMHVQWHLKHVAETMARFAQAYEFDRLVLAGPVEATSELRRLLSKRLHSRVVGTLSLPVQASAQQVLEETLKI
;
A
#
# COMPACT_ATOMS: atom_id res chain seq x y z
N MET A 1 1.78 -1.10 -8.27
CA MET A 1 0.64 -1.71 -7.54
C MET A 1 -0.67 -1.23 -8.10
N ILE A 2 -1.75 -2.00 -7.94
CA ILE A 2 -3.06 -1.58 -8.41
C ILE A 2 -3.68 -0.58 -7.42
N THR A 3 -3.96 0.62 -7.89
CA THR A 3 -4.64 1.66 -7.11
C THR A 3 -6.16 1.45 -7.15
N LYS A 4 -6.89 2.07 -6.20
CA LYS A 4 -8.36 2.05 -6.22
C LYS A 4 -8.91 2.58 -7.54
N HIS A 5 -8.29 3.61 -8.11
CA HIS A 5 -8.68 4.19 -9.39
C HIS A 5 -8.49 3.21 -10.57
N GLU A 6 -7.36 2.49 -10.60
CA GLU A 6 -7.09 1.48 -11.63
C GLU A 6 -8.03 0.28 -11.50
N LEU A 7 -8.32 -0.13 -10.26
CA LEU A 7 -9.31 -1.19 -10.00
C LEU A 7 -10.72 -0.77 -10.46
N ASP A 8 -11.13 0.46 -10.15
CA ASP A 8 -12.40 1.03 -10.62
C ASP A 8 -12.43 1.13 -12.16
N HIS A 9 -11.31 1.41 -12.79
CA HIS A 9 -11.20 1.43 -14.24
C HIS A 9 -11.37 0.03 -14.86
N LEU A 10 -10.76 -0.99 -14.26
CA LEU A 10 -10.92 -2.38 -14.68
C LEU A 10 -12.35 -2.87 -14.49
N LEU A 11 -12.99 -2.51 -13.38
CA LEU A 11 -14.41 -2.84 -13.10
C LEU A 11 -15.37 -2.17 -14.09
N ARG A 12 -15.11 -0.92 -14.47
CA ARG A 12 -15.95 -0.21 -15.47
C ARG A 12 -15.80 -0.80 -16.86
N ARG A 13 -14.67 -1.39 -17.18
CA ARG A 13 -14.41 -2.03 -18.47
C ARG A 13 -15.33 -3.24 -18.67
N GLU A 14 -15.63 -3.99 -17.61
CA GLU A 14 -16.59 -5.08 -17.62
C GLU A 14 -17.97 -4.67 -18.17
N ALA A 15 -18.37 -3.41 -17.94
CA ALA A 15 -19.67 -2.89 -18.33
C ALA A 15 -19.72 -2.20 -19.70
N MET A 16 -18.58 -1.93 -20.33
CA MET A 16 -18.50 -1.01 -21.49
C MET A 16 -17.97 -1.63 -22.79
N HIS A 17 -17.34 -2.80 -22.75
CA HIS A 17 -16.65 -3.39 -23.92
C HIS A 17 -17.09 -4.82 -24.14
N ASP A 18 -17.37 -5.17 -25.40
CA ASP A 18 -17.73 -6.54 -25.83
C ASP A 18 -16.50 -7.39 -26.21
N SER A 19 -15.31 -6.78 -26.27
CA SER A 19 -14.06 -7.46 -26.62
C SER A 19 -13.53 -8.27 -25.44
N PRO A 20 -13.03 -9.50 -25.66
CA PRO A 20 -12.45 -10.30 -24.59
C PRO A 20 -11.17 -9.66 -24.03
N VAL A 21 -10.91 -9.91 -22.74
CA VAL A 21 -9.70 -9.45 -22.05
C VAL A 21 -8.88 -10.65 -21.59
N LEU A 22 -7.62 -10.68 -21.98
CA LEU A 22 -6.67 -11.65 -21.46
C LEU A 22 -6.18 -11.20 -20.08
N SER A 23 -6.61 -11.93 -19.05
CA SER A 23 -6.22 -11.72 -17.65
C SER A 23 -5.20 -12.77 -17.25
N VAL A 24 -4.00 -12.35 -16.84
CA VAL A 24 -2.89 -13.24 -16.49
C VAL A 24 -2.37 -12.89 -15.10
N TYR A 25 -2.20 -13.91 -14.26
CA TYR A 25 -1.58 -13.83 -12.94
C TYR A 25 -0.37 -14.75 -12.87
N LEU A 26 0.77 -14.20 -12.52
CA LEU A 26 2.03 -14.92 -12.39
C LEU A 26 2.65 -14.68 -11.02
N HIS A 27 3.18 -15.73 -10.41
CA HIS A 27 3.91 -15.66 -9.16
C HIS A 27 5.40 -15.85 -9.39
N LEU A 28 6.22 -15.00 -8.75
CA LEU A 28 7.67 -15.04 -8.80
C LEU A 28 8.23 -15.87 -7.65
N GLU A 29 8.82 -17.01 -7.94
CA GLU A 29 9.53 -17.80 -6.94
C GLU A 29 10.91 -17.20 -6.66
N ARG A 30 11.03 -16.45 -5.58
CA ARG A 30 12.29 -15.80 -5.16
C ARG A 30 13.46 -16.79 -4.97
N SER A 31 13.17 -18.05 -4.70
CA SER A 31 14.17 -19.12 -4.55
C SER A 31 14.97 -19.44 -5.82
N GLN A 32 14.47 -19.04 -7.00
CA GLN A 32 15.09 -19.37 -8.29
C GLN A 32 16.11 -18.33 -8.80
N GLY A 33 16.30 -17.21 -8.10
CA GLY A 33 17.29 -16.20 -8.45
C GLY A 33 17.16 -15.70 -9.90
N LEU A 34 18.26 -15.71 -10.66
CA LEU A 34 18.30 -15.26 -12.07
C LEU A 34 17.39 -16.05 -13.01
N ASN A 35 17.04 -17.28 -12.65
CA ASN A 35 16.17 -18.15 -13.47
C ASN A 35 14.67 -17.88 -13.24
N ALA A 36 14.30 -17.07 -12.25
CA ALA A 36 12.91 -16.83 -11.90
C ALA A 36 12.11 -16.21 -13.06
N LEU A 37 12.68 -15.25 -13.77
CA LEU A 37 12.04 -14.64 -14.94
C LEU A 37 11.84 -15.61 -16.08
N HIS A 38 12.85 -16.43 -16.37
CA HIS A 38 12.74 -17.46 -17.40
C HIS A 38 11.67 -18.50 -17.06
N SER A 39 11.59 -18.90 -15.80
CA SER A 39 10.53 -19.78 -15.29
C SER A 39 9.14 -19.15 -15.44
N MET A 40 8.97 -17.85 -15.13
CA MET A 40 7.71 -17.12 -15.32
C MET A 40 7.30 -17.09 -16.81
N GLN A 41 8.22 -16.75 -17.71
CA GLN A 41 7.96 -16.69 -19.14
C GLN A 41 7.59 -18.07 -19.71
N THR A 42 8.25 -19.13 -19.26
CA THR A 42 7.92 -20.51 -19.64
C THR A 42 6.53 -20.90 -19.16
N THR A 43 6.22 -20.60 -17.91
CA THR A 43 4.89 -20.85 -17.32
C THR A 43 3.80 -20.07 -18.06
N LEU A 44 4.06 -18.79 -18.37
CA LEU A 44 3.13 -17.97 -19.16
C LEU A 44 2.82 -18.61 -20.51
N LYS A 45 3.84 -19.00 -21.28
CA LYS A 45 3.65 -19.68 -22.58
C LYS A 45 2.82 -20.96 -22.44
N GLN A 46 3.06 -21.76 -21.40
CA GLN A 46 2.28 -22.98 -21.15
C GLN A 46 0.81 -22.65 -20.87
N MET A 47 0.53 -21.63 -20.04
CA MET A 47 -0.84 -21.21 -19.73
C MET A 47 -1.57 -20.69 -20.97
N LEU A 48 -0.92 -19.86 -21.79
CA LEU A 48 -1.48 -19.36 -23.04
C LEU A 48 -1.79 -20.48 -24.02
N ASN A 49 -0.89 -21.45 -24.19
CA ASN A 49 -1.13 -22.62 -25.03
C ASN A 49 -2.35 -23.44 -24.57
N VAL A 50 -2.56 -23.57 -23.26
CA VAL A 50 -3.73 -24.31 -22.73
C VAL A 50 -5.03 -23.58 -23.07
N ILE A 51 -5.05 -22.25 -23.07
CA ILE A 51 -6.22 -21.46 -23.47
C ILE A 51 -6.45 -21.62 -24.98
N GLU A 52 -5.40 -21.41 -25.79
CA GLU A 52 -5.49 -21.49 -27.24
C GLU A 52 -6.08 -22.84 -27.71
N GLN A 53 -5.67 -23.97 -27.10
CA GLN A 53 -6.18 -25.30 -27.42
C GLN A 53 -7.68 -25.47 -27.14
N LYS A 54 -8.28 -24.65 -26.28
CA LYS A 54 -9.70 -24.70 -25.91
C LYS A 54 -10.57 -23.80 -26.75
N LEU A 55 -9.97 -22.82 -27.46
CA LEU A 55 -10.69 -21.84 -28.24
C LEU A 55 -11.19 -22.40 -29.58
N LYS A 56 -12.29 -21.80 -30.06
CA LYS A 56 -12.80 -22.07 -31.41
C LYS A 56 -11.92 -21.35 -32.45
N GLN A 57 -11.94 -21.83 -33.67
CA GLN A 57 -11.08 -21.34 -34.74
C GLN A 57 -11.25 -19.82 -35.04
N ASN A 58 -12.45 -19.28 -34.83
CA ASN A 58 -12.74 -17.85 -35.05
C ASN A 58 -12.11 -16.95 -33.98
N ASP A 59 -11.99 -17.41 -32.73
CA ASP A 59 -11.51 -16.65 -31.59
C ASP A 59 -9.97 -16.68 -31.49
N CYS A 60 -9.32 -17.59 -32.19
CA CYS A 60 -7.87 -17.79 -32.13
C CYS A 60 -7.06 -16.58 -32.61
N HIS A 61 -7.56 -15.77 -33.54
CA HIS A 61 -6.82 -14.62 -34.07
C HIS A 61 -6.74 -13.49 -33.04
N GLU A 62 -7.87 -13.13 -32.41
CA GLU A 62 -7.93 -12.09 -31.37
C GLU A 62 -7.13 -12.52 -30.15
N PHE A 63 -7.31 -13.76 -29.70
CA PHE A 63 -6.53 -14.30 -28.58
C PHE A 63 -5.02 -14.23 -28.83
N LYS A 64 -4.56 -14.54 -30.07
CA LYS A 64 -3.13 -14.48 -30.40
C LYS A 64 -2.58 -13.08 -30.30
N ALA A 65 -3.32 -12.06 -30.75
CA ALA A 65 -2.91 -10.66 -30.63
C ALA A 65 -2.72 -10.27 -29.13
N ASP A 66 -3.68 -10.63 -28.28
CA ASP A 66 -3.59 -10.41 -26.84
C ASP A 66 -2.41 -11.16 -26.22
N ALA A 67 -2.22 -12.43 -26.59
CA ALA A 67 -1.13 -13.27 -26.09
C ALA A 67 0.24 -12.71 -26.49
N ASP A 68 0.42 -12.29 -27.74
CA ASP A 68 1.65 -11.68 -28.23
C ASP A 68 1.94 -10.36 -27.50
N ARG A 69 0.91 -9.56 -27.22
CA ARG A 69 1.03 -8.33 -26.45
C ARG A 69 1.50 -8.60 -25.03
N VAL A 70 0.91 -9.58 -24.34
CA VAL A 70 1.33 -10.00 -22.99
C VAL A 70 2.77 -10.50 -23.00
N LEU A 71 3.17 -11.30 -23.97
CA LEU A 71 4.53 -11.81 -24.10
C LEU A 71 5.54 -10.68 -24.34
N GLN A 72 5.18 -9.68 -25.13
CA GLN A 72 6.01 -8.50 -25.39
C GLN A 72 6.23 -7.69 -24.12
N VAL A 73 5.17 -7.40 -23.36
CA VAL A 73 5.24 -6.66 -22.09
C VAL A 73 6.10 -7.43 -21.07
N MET A 74 5.98 -8.76 -21.04
CA MET A 74 6.76 -9.61 -20.14
C MET A 74 8.23 -9.79 -20.56
N ALA A 75 8.60 -9.51 -21.80
CA ALA A 75 9.99 -9.60 -22.26
C ALA A 75 10.89 -8.55 -21.56
N ASP A 76 10.36 -7.35 -21.38
CA ASP A 76 11.08 -6.23 -20.75
C ASP A 76 10.77 -6.06 -19.25
N TYR A 77 9.97 -6.99 -18.69
CA TYR A 77 9.51 -6.88 -17.31
C TYR A 77 10.65 -7.05 -16.29
N LYS A 78 10.70 -6.13 -15.34
CA LYS A 78 11.58 -6.18 -14.17
C LYS A 78 10.71 -6.33 -12.91
N PRO A 79 10.74 -7.48 -12.22
CA PRO A 79 9.90 -7.71 -11.06
C PRO A 79 10.15 -6.72 -9.94
N ARG A 80 9.09 -6.12 -9.44
CA ARG A 80 9.10 -5.24 -8.25
C ARG A 80 8.33 -5.84 -7.08
N GLY A 81 7.51 -6.88 -7.33
CA GLY A 81 6.67 -7.56 -6.36
C GLY A 81 6.94 -9.07 -6.25
N GLN A 82 6.03 -9.78 -5.59
CA GLN A 82 6.01 -11.25 -5.51
C GLN A 82 5.20 -11.87 -6.64
N SER A 83 4.27 -11.11 -7.20
CA SER A 83 3.40 -11.53 -8.28
C SER A 83 3.14 -10.38 -9.24
N VAL A 84 2.65 -10.69 -10.42
CA VAL A 84 2.21 -9.71 -11.40
C VAL A 84 0.84 -10.10 -11.94
N ALA A 85 -0.04 -9.10 -12.07
CA ALA A 85 -1.31 -9.21 -12.78
C ALA A 85 -1.23 -8.41 -14.08
N ILE A 86 -1.67 -8.98 -15.19
CA ILE A 86 -1.64 -8.38 -16.52
C ILE A 86 -3.04 -8.51 -17.12
N PHE A 87 -3.56 -7.41 -17.66
CA PHE A 87 -4.84 -7.35 -18.36
C PHE A 87 -4.61 -6.73 -19.72
N CYS A 88 -4.82 -7.48 -20.78
CA CYS A 88 -4.61 -7.02 -22.16
C CYS A 88 -5.83 -7.30 -23.04
N ASP A 89 -6.10 -6.34 -23.91
CA ASP A 89 -7.03 -6.39 -25.03
C ASP A 89 -6.41 -5.57 -26.15
N ASP A 90 -5.82 -6.25 -27.13
CA ASP A 90 -5.08 -5.62 -28.21
C ASP A 90 -6.02 -4.86 -29.16
N SER A 91 -7.26 -5.29 -29.31
CA SER A 91 -8.26 -4.65 -30.17
C SER A 91 -8.55 -3.21 -29.74
N GLU A 92 -8.53 -2.94 -28.45
CA GLU A 92 -8.73 -1.63 -27.82
C GLU A 92 -7.41 -0.94 -27.43
N ASN A 93 -6.27 -1.48 -27.88
CA ASN A 93 -4.91 -1.03 -27.49
C ASN A 93 -4.76 -0.89 -25.97
N PHE A 94 -5.41 -1.78 -25.21
CA PHE A 94 -5.39 -1.80 -23.77
C PHE A 94 -4.42 -2.87 -23.28
N CYS A 95 -3.46 -2.50 -22.45
CA CYS A 95 -2.64 -3.46 -21.71
C CYS A 95 -2.11 -2.81 -20.43
N GLN A 96 -2.53 -3.33 -19.29
CA GLN A 96 -2.10 -2.86 -17.97
C GLN A 96 -1.39 -3.99 -17.24
N MET A 97 -0.32 -3.63 -16.54
CA MET A 97 0.46 -4.54 -15.71
C MET A 97 0.63 -3.95 -14.31
N HIS A 98 0.34 -4.78 -13.31
CA HIS A 98 0.38 -4.40 -11.90
C HIS A 98 1.27 -5.36 -11.11
N ASP A 99 2.30 -4.82 -10.48
CA ASP A 99 3.10 -5.56 -9.50
C ASP A 99 2.30 -5.74 -8.21
N LEU A 100 2.35 -6.94 -7.64
CA LEU A 100 1.66 -7.30 -6.41
C LEU A 100 2.68 -7.84 -5.40
N HIS A 101 2.64 -7.32 -4.16
CA HIS A 101 3.54 -7.76 -3.09
C HIS A 101 2.99 -8.97 -2.32
N ALA A 102 1.87 -9.51 -2.77
CA ALA A 102 1.25 -10.72 -2.25
C ALA A 102 1.40 -11.88 -3.24
N PRO A 103 1.49 -13.14 -2.76
CA PRO A 103 1.51 -14.29 -3.63
C PRO A 103 0.12 -14.51 -4.23
N ILE A 104 0.05 -14.65 -5.56
CA ILE A 104 -1.16 -15.05 -6.27
C ILE A 104 -0.89 -16.33 -7.03
N ARG A 105 -1.89 -17.23 -7.11
CA ARG A 105 -1.80 -18.45 -7.90
C ARG A 105 -1.61 -18.11 -9.37
N ARG A 106 -0.78 -18.88 -10.07
CA ARG A 106 -0.56 -18.75 -11.51
C ARG A 106 -1.81 -19.19 -12.25
N GLN A 107 -2.44 -18.26 -12.98
CA GLN A 107 -3.72 -18.49 -13.66
C GLN A 107 -3.83 -17.53 -14.84
N ALA A 108 -4.58 -17.93 -15.88
CA ALA A 108 -4.90 -17.08 -17.00
C ALA A 108 -6.32 -17.37 -17.50
N TRP A 109 -7.02 -16.32 -17.89
CA TRP A 109 -8.36 -16.37 -18.48
C TRP A 109 -8.43 -15.44 -19.68
N TRP A 110 -9.22 -15.83 -20.64
CA TRP A 110 -9.58 -15.00 -21.77
C TRP A 110 -11.12 -14.97 -21.84
N GLU A 111 -11.70 -13.90 -21.33
CA GLU A 111 -13.13 -13.76 -21.05
C GLU A 111 -13.61 -12.35 -21.48
N PRO A 112 -14.92 -12.14 -21.71
CA PRO A 112 -15.46 -10.82 -22.09
C PRO A 112 -15.18 -9.71 -21.08
N ALA A 113 -14.81 -10.06 -19.86
CA ALA A 113 -14.48 -9.12 -18.78
C ALA A 113 -13.14 -9.46 -18.13
N PRO A 114 -12.44 -8.47 -17.55
CA PRO A 114 -11.24 -8.73 -16.75
C PRO A 114 -11.54 -9.66 -15.58
N HIS A 115 -10.79 -10.74 -15.43
CA HIS A 115 -10.96 -11.68 -14.32
C HIS A 115 -10.31 -11.14 -13.04
N LEU A 116 -11.07 -10.37 -12.24
CA LEU A 116 -10.57 -9.63 -11.08
C LEU A 116 -10.65 -10.40 -9.75
N ARG A 117 -11.32 -11.55 -9.73
CA ARG A 117 -11.53 -12.31 -8.50
C ARG A 117 -10.25 -12.58 -7.71
N PRO A 118 -9.10 -13.00 -8.31
CA PRO A 118 -7.87 -13.22 -7.55
C PRO A 118 -7.31 -11.95 -6.91
N LEU A 119 -7.56 -10.76 -7.50
CA LEU A 119 -7.20 -9.49 -6.88
C LEU A 119 -8.05 -9.19 -5.65
N PHE A 120 -9.36 -9.41 -5.75
CA PHE A 120 -10.26 -9.20 -4.60
C PHE A 120 -9.92 -10.14 -3.45
N GLU A 121 -9.66 -11.42 -3.73
CA GLU A 121 -9.24 -12.40 -2.71
C GLU A 121 -7.98 -11.92 -1.97
N VAL A 122 -6.98 -11.38 -2.68
CA VAL A 122 -5.79 -10.80 -2.06
C VAL A 122 -6.12 -9.52 -1.28
N ILE A 123 -6.95 -8.63 -1.82
CA ILE A 123 -7.33 -7.37 -1.14
C ILE A 123 -8.09 -7.66 0.16
N GLU A 124 -8.93 -8.69 0.18
CA GLU A 124 -9.69 -9.11 1.38
C GLU A 124 -8.81 -9.84 2.40
N GLU A 125 -7.81 -10.62 1.95
CA GLU A 125 -6.92 -11.37 2.83
C GLU A 125 -5.89 -10.48 3.55
N TYR A 126 -5.47 -9.39 2.91
CA TYR A 126 -4.43 -8.50 3.46
C TYR A 126 -5.03 -7.30 4.19
N GLU A 127 -4.69 -7.21 5.48
CA GLU A 127 -5.10 -6.10 6.34
C GLU A 127 -4.37 -4.80 5.96
N ARG A 128 -5.07 -3.68 6.10
CA ARG A 128 -4.49 -2.35 5.95
C ARG A 128 -3.95 -1.86 7.28
N PHE A 129 -2.72 -1.36 7.28
CA PHE A 129 -2.09 -0.78 8.45
C PHE A 129 -2.10 0.74 8.36
N GLY A 130 -2.67 1.40 9.38
CA GLY A 130 -2.37 2.79 9.67
C GLY A 130 -1.09 2.85 10.49
N VAL A 131 -0.14 3.72 10.12
CA VAL A 131 1.10 3.91 10.88
C VAL A 131 1.19 5.36 11.32
N ILE A 132 1.38 5.59 12.63
CA ILE A 132 1.68 6.91 13.18
C ILE A 132 3.16 6.93 13.56
N LEU A 133 3.94 7.75 12.88
CA LEU A 133 5.31 8.02 13.24
C LEU A 133 5.36 9.38 13.95
N THR A 134 5.68 9.41 15.25
CA THR A 134 5.64 10.65 16.05
C THR A 134 6.80 10.73 17.05
N ASP A 135 7.20 11.96 17.34
CA ASP A 135 8.05 12.31 18.47
C ASP A 135 7.34 13.34 19.38
N LYS A 136 8.09 14.12 20.15
CA LYS A 136 7.55 15.15 21.05
C LYS A 136 7.01 16.40 20.34
N THR A 137 7.30 16.57 19.04
CA THR A 137 7.08 17.82 18.30
C THR A 137 6.50 17.63 16.92
N GLN A 138 6.71 16.48 16.30
CA GLN A 138 6.33 16.17 14.93
C GLN A 138 5.57 14.86 14.86
N ALA A 139 4.71 14.72 13.84
CA ALA A 139 4.05 13.47 13.53
C ALA A 139 3.81 13.35 12.03
N ARG A 140 3.83 12.10 11.55
CA ARG A 140 3.54 11.72 10.18
C ARG A 140 2.60 10.53 10.19
N LEU A 141 1.65 10.49 9.25
CA LEU A 141 0.67 9.41 9.13
C LEU A 141 0.86 8.71 7.80
N PHE A 142 0.80 7.38 7.85
CA PHE A 142 0.94 6.54 6.66
C PHE A 142 -0.14 5.47 6.63
N ILE A 143 -0.50 5.05 5.41
CA ILE A 143 -1.20 3.80 5.12
C ILE A 143 -0.20 2.83 4.51
N VAL A 144 -0.12 1.64 5.05
CA VAL A 144 0.63 0.52 4.48
C VAL A 144 -0.37 -0.56 4.07
N PHE A 145 -0.33 -0.92 2.79
CA PHE A 145 -1.22 -1.93 2.24
C PHE A 145 -0.53 -2.66 1.08
N LEU A 146 -0.59 -3.97 1.07
CA LEU A 146 0.01 -4.85 0.04
C LEU A 146 1.48 -4.52 -0.28
N GLY A 147 2.27 -4.13 0.74
CA GLY A 147 3.69 -3.80 0.59
C GLY A 147 3.97 -2.43 -0.01
N GLU A 148 2.99 -1.56 -0.08
CA GLU A 148 3.15 -0.15 -0.42
C GLU A 148 2.86 0.75 0.76
N ILE A 149 3.41 1.96 0.72
CA ILE A 149 3.22 2.98 1.73
C ILE A 149 2.86 4.31 1.08
N GLU A 150 1.80 4.92 1.60
CA GLU A 150 1.35 6.25 1.23
C GLU A 150 1.39 7.15 2.47
N GLU A 151 1.99 8.34 2.36
CA GLU A 151 2.01 9.33 3.43
C GLU A 151 0.88 10.33 3.26
N TRP A 152 0.10 10.55 4.32
CA TRP A 152 -0.90 11.61 4.34
C TRP A 152 -0.26 12.96 4.72
N GLN A 153 0.17 13.69 3.71
CA GLN A 153 0.92 14.94 3.85
C GLN A 153 0.10 16.08 4.49
N GLU A 154 -1.21 16.11 4.32
CA GLU A 154 -2.08 17.17 4.83
C GLU A 154 -2.44 17.02 6.33
N ALA A 155 -2.04 15.91 6.95
CA ALA A 155 -2.44 15.59 8.32
C ALA A 155 -2.12 16.68 9.34
N PHE A 156 -1.00 17.37 9.17
CA PHE A 156 -0.46 18.34 10.11
C PHE A 156 -0.09 19.68 9.45
N ALA A 157 -0.52 19.94 8.22
CA ALA A 157 -0.21 21.16 7.48
C ALA A 157 -0.69 22.46 8.16
N GLU A 158 -1.71 22.39 9.03
CA GLU A 158 -2.27 23.55 9.72
C GLU A 158 -1.66 23.81 11.11
N ALA A 159 -0.77 22.95 11.61
CA ALA A 159 -0.18 23.07 12.94
C ALA A 159 1.14 23.85 12.93
N ASP A 160 1.18 25.02 12.28
CA ASP A 160 2.22 26.01 12.52
C ASP A 160 2.09 26.55 13.93
N VAL A 161 2.83 25.94 14.86
CA VAL A 161 2.92 26.37 16.25
C VAL A 161 3.52 27.77 16.29
N LYS A 162 2.68 28.77 16.51
CA LYS A 162 3.14 30.14 16.85
C LYS A 162 4.13 30.05 18.00
N GLN A 163 5.40 30.23 17.71
CA GLN A 163 6.45 30.35 18.72
C GLN A 163 6.14 31.54 19.64
N ILE A 164 5.70 31.25 20.85
CA ILE A 164 5.51 32.25 21.87
C ILE A 164 6.90 32.62 22.43
N LYS A 165 7.44 33.77 22.00
CA LYS A 165 8.65 34.35 22.59
C LYS A 165 8.36 34.75 24.02
N ALA A 166 8.99 34.09 24.99
CA ALA A 166 8.91 34.46 26.41
C ALA A 166 9.95 35.54 26.76
N PRO A 167 9.59 36.59 27.55
CA PRO A 167 10.55 37.59 28.04
C PRO A 167 11.42 37.00 29.16
N ALA A 168 12.72 37.33 29.09
CA ALA A 168 13.73 36.89 30.04
C ALA A 168 13.63 37.67 31.37
N LYS A 169 13.27 36.97 32.47
CA LYS A 169 13.67 37.34 33.84
C LYS A 169 13.34 36.22 34.84
N ASP A 170 14.33 35.86 35.64
CA ASP A 170 14.33 34.91 36.77
C ASP A 170 14.79 33.48 36.45
N ARG A 171 16.09 33.19 36.73
CA ARG A 171 16.77 31.99 36.26
C ARG A 171 16.37 30.66 36.94
N LEU A 172 15.95 30.61 38.16
CA LEU A 172 15.63 29.35 38.87
C LEU A 172 14.13 28.97 38.82
N ARG A 173 13.23 29.94 38.99
CA ARG A 173 11.80 29.73 38.73
C ARG A 173 11.49 29.56 37.23
N SER A 174 12.35 30.10 36.37
CA SER A 174 12.22 30.02 34.94
C SER A 174 12.48 28.59 34.41
N GLN A 175 13.44 27.83 34.95
CA GLN A 175 13.72 26.46 34.50
C GLN A 175 12.56 25.49 34.78
N LEU A 176 12.01 25.50 35.99
CA LEU A 176 10.83 24.68 36.33
C LEU A 176 9.59 25.07 35.52
N ASN A 177 9.40 26.36 35.26
CA ASN A 177 8.32 26.86 34.43
C ASN A 177 8.54 26.54 32.94
N MET A 178 9.78 26.54 32.45
CA MET A 178 10.12 26.14 31.09
C MET A 178 9.92 24.61 30.90
N GLN A 179 10.31 23.80 31.87
CA GLN A 179 10.13 22.38 31.82
C GLN A 179 8.63 21.99 31.83
N ARG A 180 7.83 22.58 32.73
CA ARG A 180 6.36 22.40 32.74
C ARG A 180 5.70 22.86 31.43
N LYS A 181 6.14 23.98 30.86
CA LYS A 181 5.65 24.44 29.57
C LYS A 181 6.01 23.47 28.44
N ALA A 182 7.25 22.95 28.44
CA ALA A 182 7.67 21.96 27.46
C ALA A 182 6.85 20.67 27.57
N GLU A 183 6.61 20.17 28.79
CA GLU A 183 5.75 19.00 29.03
C GLU A 183 4.31 19.23 28.58
N MET A 184 3.74 20.42 28.85
CA MET A 184 2.41 20.78 28.36
C MET A 184 2.35 20.84 26.83
N HIS A 185 3.38 21.35 26.17
CA HIS A 185 3.43 21.37 24.70
C HIS A 185 3.48 19.96 24.11
N VAL A 186 4.25 19.05 24.69
CA VAL A 186 4.30 17.64 24.28
C VAL A 186 2.93 16.97 24.44
N GLN A 187 2.28 17.16 25.60
CA GLN A 187 0.93 16.60 25.82
C GLN A 187 -0.10 17.16 24.83
N TRP A 188 -0.04 18.46 24.59
CA TRP A 188 -0.94 19.09 23.62
C TRP A 188 -0.69 18.57 22.19
N HIS A 189 0.57 18.46 21.79
CA HIS A 189 0.96 17.88 20.51
C HIS A 189 0.42 16.45 20.34
N LEU A 190 0.71 15.56 21.30
CA LEU A 190 0.27 14.17 21.23
C LEU A 190 -1.26 14.02 21.27
N LYS A 191 -1.97 14.90 22.00
CA LYS A 191 -3.42 14.96 21.97
C LYS A 191 -3.94 15.35 20.58
N HIS A 192 -3.33 16.35 19.96
CA HIS A 192 -3.65 16.75 18.58
C HIS A 192 -3.39 15.61 17.58
N VAL A 193 -2.28 14.87 17.75
CA VAL A 193 -1.98 13.67 16.96
C VAL A 193 -3.08 12.62 17.10
N ALA A 194 -3.54 12.35 18.34
CA ALA A 194 -4.61 11.39 18.60
C ALA A 194 -5.95 11.83 17.95
N GLU A 195 -6.29 13.10 17.99
CA GLU A 195 -7.49 13.68 17.35
C GLU A 195 -7.39 13.61 15.82
N THR A 196 -6.22 13.94 15.26
CA THR A 196 -5.96 13.83 13.82
C THR A 196 -6.04 12.39 13.35
N MET A 197 -5.53 11.44 14.17
CA MET A 197 -5.65 10.02 13.88
C MET A 197 -7.11 9.53 13.87
N ALA A 198 -7.98 10.09 14.71
CA ALA A 198 -9.40 9.77 14.67
C ALA A 198 -10.07 10.20 13.35
N ARG A 199 -9.67 11.37 12.81
CA ARG A 199 -10.11 11.86 11.48
C ARG A 199 -9.53 11.00 10.35
N PHE A 200 -8.25 10.65 10.45
CA PHE A 200 -7.59 9.76 9.51
C PHE A 200 -8.28 8.41 9.42
N ALA A 201 -8.66 7.82 10.57
CA ALA A 201 -9.38 6.56 10.63
C ALA A 201 -10.82 6.61 10.07
N GLN A 202 -11.37 7.79 9.87
CA GLN A 202 -12.66 8.00 9.17
C GLN A 202 -12.48 8.17 7.66
N ALA A 203 -11.37 8.79 7.25
CA ALA A 203 -11.07 9.04 5.84
C ALA A 203 -10.46 7.80 5.15
N TYR A 204 -9.65 7.05 5.87
CA TYR A 204 -8.96 5.84 5.39
C TYR A 204 -9.40 4.64 6.22
N GLU A 205 -9.96 3.66 5.56
CA GLU A 205 -10.27 2.38 6.19
C GLU A 205 -8.97 1.60 6.40
N PHE A 206 -8.59 1.36 7.66
CA PHE A 206 -7.50 0.46 8.03
C PHE A 206 -7.92 -0.43 9.21
N ASP A 207 -7.39 -1.65 9.23
CA ASP A 207 -7.77 -2.68 10.19
C ASP A 207 -6.87 -2.66 11.42
N ARG A 208 -5.60 -2.37 11.21
CA ARG A 208 -4.52 -2.41 12.21
C ARG A 208 -3.82 -1.07 12.32
N LEU A 209 -3.30 -0.77 13.51
CA LEU A 209 -2.58 0.46 13.82
C LEU A 209 -1.20 0.14 14.40
N VAL A 210 -0.17 0.78 13.85
CA VAL A 210 1.19 0.71 14.35
C VAL A 210 1.61 2.08 14.85
N LEU A 211 2.19 2.13 16.06
CA LEU A 211 2.75 3.35 16.63
C LEU A 211 4.25 3.32 16.44
N ALA A 212 4.82 4.31 15.77
CA ALA A 212 6.24 4.42 15.50
C ALA A 212 6.82 5.69 16.15
N GLY A 213 8.03 5.59 16.68
CA GLY A 213 8.71 6.70 17.34
C GLY A 213 9.45 6.29 18.62
N PRO A 214 9.97 7.27 19.38
CA PRO A 214 10.54 7.04 20.70
C PRO A 214 9.52 6.42 21.66
N VAL A 215 9.97 5.52 22.54
CA VAL A 215 9.12 4.76 23.47
C VAL A 215 8.24 5.65 24.33
N GLU A 216 8.77 6.79 24.80
CA GLU A 216 8.02 7.73 25.64
C GLU A 216 6.85 8.35 24.86
N ALA A 217 7.08 8.78 23.61
CA ALA A 217 6.07 9.39 22.77
C ALA A 217 4.97 8.39 22.37
N THR A 218 5.35 7.19 21.96
CA THR A 218 4.40 6.13 21.56
C THR A 218 3.57 5.62 22.73
N SER A 219 4.18 5.50 23.93
CA SER A 219 3.48 5.09 25.15
C SER A 219 2.45 6.12 25.61
N GLU A 220 2.80 7.41 25.55
CA GLU A 220 1.88 8.48 25.91
C GLU A 220 0.77 8.64 24.87
N LEU A 221 1.12 8.60 23.57
CA LEU A 221 0.13 8.61 22.49
C LEU A 221 -0.88 7.47 22.65
N ARG A 222 -0.41 6.24 22.95
CA ARG A 222 -1.27 5.08 23.16
C ARG A 222 -2.34 5.32 24.23
N ARG A 223 -2.01 6.05 25.30
CA ARG A 223 -2.97 6.41 26.38
C ARG A 223 -4.01 7.41 25.92
N LEU A 224 -3.67 8.28 24.97
CA LEU A 224 -4.54 9.32 24.43
C LEU A 224 -5.48 8.83 23.31
N LEU A 225 -5.21 7.65 22.72
CA LEU A 225 -6.06 7.08 21.69
C LEU A 225 -7.44 6.70 22.23
N SER A 226 -8.47 6.89 21.39
CA SER A 226 -9.82 6.39 21.68
C SER A 226 -9.81 4.87 21.85
N LYS A 227 -10.77 4.30 22.60
CA LYS A 227 -10.90 2.84 22.81
C LYS A 227 -10.90 2.07 21.48
N ARG A 228 -11.56 2.60 20.46
CA ARG A 228 -11.65 2.01 19.12
C ARG A 228 -10.28 1.95 18.43
N LEU A 229 -9.48 3.01 18.51
CA LEU A 229 -8.13 3.04 17.93
C LEU A 229 -7.16 2.22 18.75
N HIS A 230 -7.27 2.28 20.07
CA HIS A 230 -6.43 1.51 20.97
C HIS A 230 -6.55 0.01 20.72
N SER A 231 -7.75 -0.52 20.46
CA SER A 231 -7.96 -1.94 20.15
C SER A 231 -7.37 -2.38 18.82
N ARG A 232 -7.09 -1.44 17.91
CA ARG A 232 -6.43 -1.72 16.62
C ARG A 232 -4.90 -1.70 16.70
N VAL A 233 -4.33 -1.24 17.82
CA VAL A 233 -2.86 -1.18 17.98
C VAL A 233 -2.29 -2.58 18.09
N VAL A 234 -1.52 -2.99 17.08
CA VAL A 234 -0.89 -4.32 16.97
C VAL A 234 0.58 -4.31 17.32
N GLY A 235 1.26 -3.15 17.22
CA GLY A 235 2.68 -3.07 17.49
C GLY A 235 3.18 -1.65 17.71
N THR A 236 4.43 -1.57 18.19
CA THR A 236 5.19 -0.33 18.30
C THR A 236 6.56 -0.50 17.65
N LEU A 237 7.00 0.51 16.89
CA LEU A 237 8.28 0.54 16.21
C LEU A 237 9.15 1.66 16.77
N SER A 238 10.43 1.39 17.00
CA SER A 238 11.39 2.41 17.40
C SER A 238 12.06 3.01 16.16
N LEU A 239 11.50 4.12 15.66
CA LEU A 239 11.99 4.81 14.47
C LEU A 239 12.14 6.32 14.75
N PRO A 240 13.14 7.01 14.17
CA PRO A 240 13.20 8.46 14.20
C PRO A 240 12.08 9.06 13.33
N VAL A 241 11.53 10.22 13.73
CA VAL A 241 10.42 10.86 12.97
C VAL A 241 10.82 11.24 11.54
N GLN A 242 12.13 11.39 11.28
CA GLN A 242 12.71 11.65 9.96
C GLN A 242 12.92 10.37 9.13
N ALA A 243 12.55 9.19 9.64
CA ALA A 243 12.68 7.95 8.87
C ALA A 243 11.99 8.08 7.50
N SER A 244 12.61 7.52 6.47
CA SER A 244 12.01 7.48 5.14
C SER A 244 10.75 6.61 5.12
N ALA A 245 9.81 6.90 4.21
CA ALA A 245 8.63 6.06 4.02
C ALA A 245 9.02 4.59 3.80
N GLN A 246 10.10 4.34 3.04
CA GLN A 246 10.61 3.00 2.80
C GLN A 246 11.05 2.28 4.08
N GLN A 247 11.74 2.98 5.00
CA GLN A 247 12.10 2.41 6.31
C GLN A 247 10.88 2.10 7.17
N VAL A 248 9.87 2.99 7.15
CA VAL A 248 8.60 2.74 7.86
C VAL A 248 7.90 1.51 7.31
N LEU A 249 7.87 1.35 5.98
CA LEU A 249 7.31 0.19 5.31
C LEU A 249 8.01 -1.11 5.73
N GLU A 250 9.34 -1.15 5.60
CA GLU A 250 10.14 -2.34 5.90
C GLU A 250 9.97 -2.81 7.36
N GLU A 251 9.91 -1.88 8.31
CA GLU A 251 9.69 -2.22 9.71
C GLU A 251 8.24 -2.61 10.01
N THR A 252 7.26 -1.99 9.33
CA THR A 252 5.84 -2.35 9.48
C THR A 252 5.56 -3.77 8.97
N LEU A 253 6.20 -4.19 7.88
CA LEU A 253 6.03 -5.54 7.32
C LEU A 253 6.64 -6.67 8.18
N LYS A 254 7.35 -6.35 9.26
CA LYS A 254 7.90 -7.34 10.21
C LYS A 254 6.95 -7.67 11.37
N ILE A 255 5.86 -6.87 11.53
CA ILE A 255 4.83 -7.05 12.55
C ILE A 255 3.81 -8.09 12.10
#